data_735fa492cd037692d5a7afe2a8f9f4dd
#
_entry.id   735fa492cd037692d5a7afe2a8f9f4dd
#
_cell.length_a   1.000
_cell.length_b   1.000
_cell.length_c   1.000
_cell.angle_alpha   90.00
_cell.angle_beta   90.00
_cell.angle_gamma   90.00
#
_symmetry.space_group_name_H-M   'P 1'
#
loop_
_entity.id
_entity.type
_entity.pdbx_description
1 polymer ?
#
loop_
_entity_poly.entity_id
_entity_poly.type
_entity_poly.pdbx_seq_one_letter_code
_entity_poly.pdbx_strand_id
1 'polypeptide(L)'
;TIVIFTSDNGPVTREARKVYELNLAGETDGLRGRKDNLWEGGIRVPAIIKYGKHIPQGMVTDTPVYGLDWLPTLANMMNFKLPTDRTYDGQSLIPLLEQKTLKREKPLIFGIDMPFQDDPTDEWAIRDGDWKMIIDRENKPKYLYNLKKDRFETLNQIGKQPDIEKQLYGKFLKYKQDIDNDSLMKARGDKPTPVTWG
;
A
#
# COMPACT_ATOMS: atom_id res chain seq x y z
N THR A 1 -23.54 9.64 9.99
CA THR A 1 -22.44 8.72 10.33
C THR A 1 -21.69 8.33 9.05
N ILE A 2 -20.37 8.40 9.09
CA ILE A 2 -19.48 7.83 8.09
C ILE A 2 -19.13 6.42 8.56
N VAL A 3 -19.26 5.43 7.68
CA VAL A 3 -18.87 4.05 7.95
C VAL A 3 -17.80 3.66 6.95
N ILE A 4 -16.66 3.20 7.46
CA ILE A 4 -15.55 2.69 6.65
C ILE A 4 -15.32 1.24 7.08
N PHE A 5 -15.28 0.33 6.11
CA PHE A 5 -14.89 -1.05 6.30
C PHE A 5 -13.66 -1.34 5.45
N THR A 6 -12.61 -1.82 6.07
CA THR A 6 -11.36 -2.21 5.42
C THR A 6 -10.62 -3.22 6.29
N SER A 7 -9.50 -3.74 5.82
CA SER A 7 -8.55 -4.53 6.61
C SER A 7 -7.20 -3.82 6.66
N ASP A 8 -6.39 -4.13 7.64
CA ASP A 8 -5.02 -3.62 7.81
C ASP A 8 -4.04 -4.30 6.85
N ASN A 9 -4.26 -5.60 6.57
CA ASN A 9 -3.44 -6.41 5.67
C ASN A 9 -4.25 -7.57 5.07
N GLY A 10 -3.65 -8.28 4.15
CA GLY A 10 -4.20 -9.50 3.58
C GLY A 10 -4.36 -10.62 4.62
N PRO A 11 -5.10 -11.69 4.29
CA PRO A 11 -5.42 -12.76 5.22
C PRO A 11 -4.21 -13.64 5.52
N VAL A 12 -4.24 -14.31 6.67
CA VAL A 12 -3.41 -15.48 6.96
C VAL A 12 -3.97 -16.68 6.19
N THR A 13 -3.15 -17.36 5.40
CA THR A 13 -3.59 -18.52 4.62
C THR A 13 -3.64 -19.80 5.46
N ARG A 14 -4.31 -20.86 4.92
CA ARG A 14 -4.41 -22.16 5.59
C ARG A 14 -3.08 -22.80 5.94
N GLU A 15 -2.02 -22.56 5.15
CA GLU A 15 -0.68 -23.11 5.40
C GLU A 15 -0.04 -22.55 6.67
N ALA A 16 -0.26 -21.24 6.93
CA ALA A 16 0.18 -20.62 8.16
C ALA A 16 -0.65 -21.05 9.39
N ARG A 17 -1.85 -21.63 9.17
CA ARG A 17 -2.73 -22.10 10.24
C ARG A 17 -2.16 -23.16 11.15
N LYS A 18 -1.21 -23.95 10.66
CA LYS A 18 -0.51 -24.98 11.48
C LYS A 18 0.25 -24.38 12.67
N VAL A 19 0.55 -23.08 12.62
CA VAL A 19 1.32 -22.38 13.66
C VAL A 19 0.42 -21.75 14.73
N TYR A 20 -0.85 -21.43 14.41
CA TYR A 20 -1.69 -20.58 15.26
C TYR A 20 -3.06 -21.16 15.58
N GLU A 21 -3.37 -22.40 15.59
CA GLU A 21 -4.62 -23.08 16.02
C GLU A 21 -5.97 -22.28 15.99
N LEU A 22 -5.98 -21.04 15.48
CA LEU A 22 -7.12 -20.12 15.45
C LEU A 22 -7.77 -20.08 14.06
N ASN A 23 -9.07 -19.74 14.02
CA ASN A 23 -9.86 -19.60 12.79
C ASN A 23 -9.43 -18.36 11.93
N LEU A 24 -8.16 -18.17 11.71
CA LEU A 24 -7.57 -17.03 11.01
C LEU A 24 -7.33 -17.27 9.51
N ALA A 25 -7.80 -18.42 8.99
CA ALA A 25 -7.61 -18.73 7.58
C ALA A 25 -8.57 -17.91 6.71
N GLY A 26 -8.02 -17.03 5.90
CA GLY A 26 -8.74 -16.30 4.85
C GLY A 26 -8.32 -16.73 3.47
N GLU A 27 -8.99 -16.19 2.46
CA GLU A 27 -8.71 -16.40 1.05
C GLU A 27 -8.24 -15.09 0.42
N THR A 28 -7.28 -15.17 -0.51
CA THR A 28 -6.77 -14.02 -1.26
C THR A 28 -7.41 -13.86 -2.63
N ASP A 29 -8.44 -14.66 -2.96
CA ASP A 29 -9.03 -14.73 -4.29
C ASP A 29 -7.99 -15.02 -5.39
N GLY A 30 -7.04 -15.90 -5.07
CA GLY A 30 -5.94 -16.29 -5.97
C GLY A 30 -4.83 -15.26 -6.10
N LEU A 31 -4.90 -14.11 -5.44
CA LEU A 31 -3.81 -13.15 -5.41
C LEU A 31 -2.57 -13.76 -4.75
N ARG A 32 -1.41 -13.46 -5.30
CA ARG A 32 -0.15 -13.97 -4.81
C ARG A 32 0.16 -13.46 -3.40
N GLY A 33 0.69 -14.32 -2.54
CA GLY A 33 1.09 -13.98 -1.19
C GLY A 33 -0.08 -13.91 -0.21
N ARG A 34 0.18 -13.38 0.96
CA ARG A 34 -0.70 -13.35 2.13
C ARG A 34 -0.22 -12.28 3.11
N LYS A 35 -0.81 -12.19 4.31
CA LYS A 35 -0.24 -11.40 5.41
C LYS A 35 1.29 -11.62 5.48
N ASP A 36 2.00 -10.55 5.78
CA ASP A 36 3.48 -10.50 5.86
C ASP A 36 4.21 -10.58 4.50
N ASN A 37 3.49 -10.37 3.39
CA ASN A 37 4.07 -10.25 2.05
C ASN A 37 3.74 -8.90 1.41
N LEU A 38 4.62 -8.45 0.51
CA LEU A 38 4.41 -7.27 -0.34
C LEU A 38 3.68 -7.59 -1.65
N TRP A 39 3.30 -8.84 -1.87
CA TRP A 39 2.46 -9.27 -2.99
C TRP A 39 1.01 -8.79 -2.80
N GLU A 40 0.23 -8.75 -3.88
CA GLU A 40 -1.16 -8.27 -3.82
C GLU A 40 -2.00 -9.01 -2.77
N GLY A 41 -1.78 -10.31 -2.56
CA GLY A 41 -2.48 -11.07 -1.50
C GLY A 41 -2.16 -10.61 -0.07
N GLY A 42 -1.03 -9.92 0.13
CA GLY A 42 -0.65 -9.37 1.44
C GLY A 42 -1.10 -7.93 1.66
N ILE A 43 -1.20 -7.13 0.59
CA ILE A 43 -1.45 -5.68 0.71
C ILE A 43 -2.75 -5.20 0.07
N ARG A 44 -3.36 -5.98 -0.82
CA ARG A 44 -4.65 -5.63 -1.43
C ARG A 44 -5.79 -6.14 -0.58
N VAL A 45 -6.51 -5.23 0.03
CA VAL A 45 -7.61 -5.49 0.96
C VAL A 45 -8.90 -4.86 0.47
N PRO A 46 -10.08 -5.36 0.91
CA PRO A 46 -11.35 -4.72 0.61
C PRO A 46 -11.40 -3.32 1.24
N ALA A 47 -12.08 -2.40 0.57
CA ALA A 47 -12.38 -1.08 1.10
C ALA A 47 -13.81 -0.69 0.72
N ILE A 48 -14.63 -0.36 1.71
CA ILE A 48 -16.00 0.09 1.51
C ILE A 48 -16.20 1.35 2.34
N ILE A 49 -16.80 2.37 1.76
CA ILE A 49 -17.20 3.59 2.48
C ILE A 49 -18.66 3.90 2.24
N LYS A 50 -19.35 4.29 3.31
CA LYS A 50 -20.74 4.77 3.25
C LYS A 50 -20.85 6.09 4.02
N TYR A 51 -21.49 7.08 3.40
CA TYR A 51 -21.81 8.35 4.06
C TYR A 51 -23.15 8.89 3.59
N GLY A 52 -24.22 8.25 4.00
CA GLY A 52 -25.63 8.67 3.74
C GLY A 52 -25.85 9.12 2.29
N LYS A 53 -26.36 10.36 2.12
CA LYS A 53 -26.62 10.96 0.81
C LYS A 53 -25.38 11.59 0.15
N HIS A 54 -24.25 11.64 0.86
CA HIS A 54 -23.05 12.34 0.40
C HIS A 54 -22.18 11.51 -0.54
N ILE A 55 -22.35 10.18 -0.53
CA ILE A 55 -21.65 9.27 -1.43
C ILE A 55 -22.71 8.47 -2.21
N PRO A 56 -22.62 8.40 -3.54
CA PRO A 56 -23.53 7.62 -4.37
C PRO A 56 -23.54 6.13 -3.96
N GLN A 57 -24.73 5.52 -4.01
CA GLN A 57 -24.87 4.10 -3.71
C GLN A 57 -24.41 3.24 -4.90
N GLY A 58 -23.85 2.06 -4.60
CA GLY A 58 -23.49 1.07 -5.61
C GLY A 58 -22.28 1.47 -6.47
N MET A 59 -21.56 2.52 -6.12
CA MET A 59 -20.33 2.91 -6.82
C MET A 59 -19.24 1.87 -6.56
N VAL A 60 -18.59 1.41 -7.65
CA VAL A 60 -17.42 0.54 -7.61
C VAL A 60 -16.32 1.17 -8.44
N THR A 61 -15.07 1.06 -8.00
CA THR A 61 -13.92 1.61 -8.71
C THR A 61 -12.69 0.73 -8.54
N ASP A 62 -11.88 0.65 -9.59
CA ASP A 62 -10.57 -0.02 -9.57
C ASP A 62 -9.41 0.96 -9.31
N THR A 63 -9.72 2.22 -9.02
CA THR A 63 -8.69 3.22 -8.70
C THR A 63 -7.93 2.82 -7.44
N PRO A 64 -6.60 2.68 -7.50
CA PRO A 64 -5.82 2.32 -6.32
C PRO A 64 -5.91 3.38 -5.23
N VAL A 65 -6.30 2.94 -4.03
CA VAL A 65 -6.34 3.74 -2.80
C VAL A 65 -5.66 2.97 -1.68
N TYR A 66 -5.26 3.62 -0.59
CA TYR A 66 -4.68 2.93 0.56
C TYR A 66 -4.99 3.63 1.89
N GLY A 67 -4.62 2.99 3.00
CA GLY A 67 -5.01 3.42 4.35
C GLY A 67 -4.65 4.87 4.69
N LEU A 68 -3.54 5.39 4.17
CA LEU A 68 -3.11 6.77 4.43
C LEU A 68 -4.03 7.82 3.79
N ASP A 69 -4.86 7.44 2.82
CA ASP A 69 -5.81 8.35 2.16
C ASP A 69 -7.01 8.70 3.06
N TRP A 70 -7.29 7.89 4.09
CA TRP A 70 -8.44 8.13 4.95
C TRP A 70 -8.36 9.44 5.73
N LEU A 71 -7.18 9.76 6.28
CA LEU A 71 -7.02 10.98 7.06
C LEU A 71 -7.32 12.25 6.25
N PRO A 72 -6.69 12.50 5.09
CA PRO A 72 -7.00 13.68 4.29
C PRO A 72 -8.43 13.65 3.71
N THR A 73 -8.98 12.48 3.45
CA THR A 73 -10.38 12.34 3.00
C THR A 73 -11.35 12.79 4.08
N LEU A 74 -11.21 12.26 5.30
CA LEU A 74 -12.07 12.61 6.43
C LEU A 74 -11.91 14.07 6.82
N ALA A 75 -10.70 14.61 6.78
CA ALA A 75 -10.45 16.02 7.03
C ALA A 75 -11.24 16.91 6.05
N ASN A 76 -11.22 16.60 4.76
CA ASN A 76 -12.01 17.32 3.75
C ASN A 76 -13.51 17.13 3.96
N MET A 77 -13.99 15.90 4.23
CA MET A 77 -15.42 15.65 4.47
C MET A 77 -15.98 16.41 5.67
N MET A 78 -15.17 16.63 6.69
CA MET A 78 -15.54 17.33 7.92
C MET A 78 -15.15 18.81 7.92
N ASN A 79 -14.61 19.32 6.79
CA ASN A 79 -14.06 20.67 6.68
C ASN A 79 -13.03 21.01 7.78
N PHE A 80 -12.19 20.02 8.11
CA PHE A 80 -11.12 20.15 9.07
C PHE A 80 -9.79 20.42 8.37
N LYS A 81 -9.03 21.40 8.85
CA LYS A 81 -7.69 21.70 8.32
C LYS A 81 -6.66 20.82 9.00
N LEU A 82 -5.96 20.04 8.22
CA LEU A 82 -4.81 19.28 8.70
C LEU A 82 -3.65 20.22 9.09
N PRO A 83 -2.85 19.87 10.12
CA PRO A 83 -1.61 20.58 10.42
C PRO A 83 -0.70 20.72 9.20
N THR A 84 -0.01 21.85 9.09
CA THR A 84 0.90 22.13 7.97
C THR A 84 2.38 21.93 8.30
N ASP A 85 2.66 21.46 9.53
CA ASP A 85 4.01 21.21 10.06
C ASP A 85 4.62 19.88 9.60
N ARG A 86 3.88 19.11 8.79
CA ARG A 86 4.28 17.77 8.31
C ARG A 86 3.77 17.49 6.92
N THR A 87 4.40 16.52 6.26
CA THR A 87 3.97 15.98 4.96
C THR A 87 3.03 14.80 5.17
N TYR A 88 1.97 14.75 4.36
CA TYR A 88 1.04 13.60 4.30
C TYR A 88 1.31 12.79 3.04
N ASP A 89 1.43 11.48 3.17
CA ASP A 89 1.63 10.59 2.02
C ASP A 89 0.31 10.20 1.36
N GLY A 90 -0.78 10.21 2.12
CA GLY A 90 -2.12 10.04 1.59
C GLY A 90 -2.66 11.31 0.92
N GLN A 91 -3.63 11.14 0.04
CA GLN A 91 -4.38 12.23 -0.56
C GLN A 91 -5.89 12.03 -0.41
N SER A 92 -6.65 13.13 -0.47
CA SER A 92 -8.11 13.07 -0.34
C SER A 92 -8.74 12.31 -1.51
N LEU A 93 -9.65 11.40 -1.18
CA LEU A 93 -10.44 10.62 -2.11
C LEU A 93 -11.74 11.33 -2.53
N ILE A 94 -11.97 12.57 -2.12
CA ILE A 94 -13.20 13.33 -2.47
C ILE A 94 -13.50 13.30 -3.96
N PRO A 95 -12.53 13.55 -4.88
CA PRO A 95 -12.84 13.48 -6.30
C PRO A 95 -13.41 12.11 -6.71
N LEU A 96 -12.85 11.02 -6.18
CA LEU A 96 -13.31 9.67 -6.47
C LEU A 96 -14.73 9.44 -5.92
N LEU A 97 -14.99 9.87 -4.69
CA LEU A 97 -16.30 9.75 -4.04
C LEU A 97 -17.38 10.58 -4.75
N GLU A 98 -17.01 11.62 -5.47
CA GLU A 98 -17.87 12.43 -6.34
C GLU A 98 -17.93 11.89 -7.78
N GLN A 99 -17.47 10.67 -8.04
CA GLN A 99 -17.42 10.04 -9.37
C GLN A 99 -16.53 10.79 -10.39
N LYS A 100 -15.53 11.50 -9.90
CA LYS A 100 -14.54 12.19 -10.74
C LYS A 100 -13.24 11.36 -10.80
N THR A 101 -12.41 11.66 -11.78
CA THR A 101 -11.08 11.03 -11.88
C THR A 101 -10.20 11.48 -10.70
N LEU A 102 -9.65 10.52 -9.99
CA LEU A 102 -8.62 10.75 -8.99
C LEU A 102 -7.24 10.68 -9.67
N LYS A 103 -6.59 11.81 -9.84
CA LYS A 103 -5.18 11.86 -10.25
C LYS A 103 -4.32 11.74 -8.99
N ARG A 104 -3.59 10.64 -8.89
CA ARG A 104 -2.68 10.43 -7.77
C ARG A 104 -1.37 11.20 -8.00
N GLU A 105 -0.98 12.00 -7.03
CA GLU A 105 0.24 12.82 -7.08
C GLU A 105 1.47 12.04 -6.61
N LYS A 106 1.28 11.18 -5.59
CA LYS A 106 2.32 10.33 -5.02
C LYS A 106 2.04 8.87 -5.28
N PRO A 107 3.06 8.02 -5.49
CA PRO A 107 2.88 6.58 -5.58
C PRO A 107 2.40 6.00 -4.24
N LEU A 108 1.84 4.81 -4.26
CA LEU A 108 1.60 4.02 -3.07
C LEU A 108 2.89 3.30 -2.69
N ILE A 109 3.32 3.43 -1.43
CA ILE A 109 4.54 2.79 -0.96
C ILE A 109 4.21 1.96 0.29
N PHE A 110 4.71 0.75 0.29
CA PHE A 110 4.56 -0.21 1.38
C PHE A 110 5.96 -0.66 1.81
N GLY A 111 6.19 -0.73 3.10
CA GLY A 111 7.41 -1.26 3.67
C GLY A 111 7.10 -2.37 4.65
N ILE A 112 7.94 -3.37 4.71
CA ILE A 112 7.85 -4.47 5.67
C ILE A 112 9.25 -4.86 6.12
N ASP A 113 9.41 -5.05 7.42
CA ASP A 113 10.62 -5.61 8.01
C ASP A 113 10.24 -6.75 8.96
N MET A 114 9.86 -7.87 8.36
CA MET A 114 9.42 -9.05 9.10
C MET A 114 10.35 -10.23 8.80
N PRO A 115 10.87 -10.90 9.85
CA PRO A 115 11.75 -12.05 9.67
C PRO A 115 11.03 -13.31 9.17
N PHE A 116 9.70 -13.30 9.12
CA PHE A 116 8.87 -14.47 8.80
C PHE A 116 8.19 -14.40 7.43
N GLN A 117 8.52 -13.40 6.61
CA GLN A 117 7.98 -13.33 5.24
C GLN A 117 8.57 -14.47 4.38
N ASP A 118 7.83 -14.87 3.34
CA ASP A 118 8.22 -15.95 2.44
C ASP A 118 9.52 -15.64 1.69
N ASP A 119 9.79 -14.36 1.45
CA ASP A 119 11.07 -13.85 0.96
C ASP A 119 11.59 -12.76 1.91
N PRO A 120 12.45 -13.09 2.86
CA PRO A 120 12.96 -12.14 3.86
C PRO A 120 13.87 -11.05 3.26
N THR A 121 14.15 -11.11 1.98
CA THR A 121 14.92 -10.08 1.28
C THR A 121 14.03 -8.95 0.71
N ASP A 122 12.71 -9.15 0.59
CA ASP A 122 11.80 -8.10 0.16
C ASP A 122 11.56 -7.11 1.31
N GLU A 123 11.69 -5.81 1.05
CA GLU A 123 11.49 -4.77 2.07
C GLU A 123 10.49 -3.71 1.65
N TRP A 124 10.44 -3.39 0.36
CA TRP A 124 9.62 -2.30 -0.14
C TRP A 124 8.80 -2.72 -1.35
N ALA A 125 7.59 -2.17 -1.46
CA ALA A 125 6.84 -2.17 -2.71
C ALA A 125 6.41 -0.74 -3.04
N ILE A 126 6.57 -0.35 -4.30
CA ILE A 126 6.06 0.90 -4.85
C ILE A 126 5.07 0.61 -5.97
N ARG A 127 3.89 1.21 -5.89
CA ARG A 127 2.88 1.16 -6.95
C ARG A 127 2.59 2.56 -7.48
N ASP A 128 2.70 2.72 -8.80
CA ASP A 128 2.34 3.94 -9.50
C ASP A 128 1.48 3.59 -10.71
N GLY A 129 0.20 3.96 -10.67
CA GLY A 129 -0.79 3.55 -11.65
C GLY A 129 -0.93 2.02 -11.72
N ASP A 130 -0.69 1.48 -12.91
CA ASP A 130 -0.80 0.05 -13.21
C ASP A 130 0.46 -0.75 -12.85
N TRP A 131 1.56 -0.08 -12.56
CA TRP A 131 2.85 -0.73 -12.32
C TRP A 131 3.20 -0.82 -10.84
N LYS A 132 3.73 -1.98 -10.46
CA LYS A 132 4.23 -2.27 -9.12
C LYS A 132 5.63 -2.85 -9.20
N MET A 133 6.54 -2.32 -8.39
CA MET A 133 7.90 -2.82 -8.23
C MET A 133 8.08 -3.27 -6.78
N ILE A 134 8.72 -4.42 -6.59
CA ILE A 134 9.19 -4.89 -5.29
C ILE A 134 10.71 -4.71 -5.26
N ILE A 135 11.22 -4.21 -4.14
CA ILE A 135 12.60 -3.78 -3.93
C ILE A 135 13.11 -4.50 -2.69
N ASP A 136 14.32 -5.01 -2.76
CA ASP A 136 14.94 -5.76 -1.68
C ASP A 136 15.55 -4.88 -0.58
N ARG A 137 16.05 -5.52 0.49
CA ARG A 137 16.69 -4.86 1.64
C ARG A 137 17.98 -4.12 1.28
N GLU A 138 18.59 -4.44 0.14
CA GLU A 138 19.75 -3.72 -0.39
C GLU A 138 19.33 -2.54 -1.28
N ASN A 139 18.04 -2.21 -1.30
CA ASN A 139 17.39 -1.21 -2.14
C ASN A 139 17.55 -1.50 -3.65
N LYS A 140 17.60 -2.78 -4.05
CA LYS A 140 17.68 -3.18 -5.47
C LYS A 140 16.32 -3.60 -5.99
N PRO A 141 15.89 -3.13 -7.18
CA PRO A 141 14.70 -3.64 -7.84
C PRO A 141 14.79 -5.15 -8.09
N LYS A 142 13.78 -5.89 -7.65
CA LYS A 142 13.76 -7.36 -7.72
C LYS A 142 12.65 -7.88 -8.62
N TYR A 143 11.46 -7.28 -8.54
CA TYR A 143 10.31 -7.66 -9.34
C TYR A 143 9.59 -6.43 -9.88
N LEU A 144 9.01 -6.57 -11.08
CA LEU A 144 8.18 -5.56 -11.71
C LEU A 144 6.96 -6.22 -12.35
N TYR A 145 5.77 -5.70 -12.04
CA TYR A 145 4.50 -6.23 -12.55
C TYR A 145 3.60 -5.13 -13.08
N ASN A 146 2.86 -5.44 -14.15
CA ASN A 146 1.74 -4.61 -14.61
C ASN A 146 0.44 -5.20 -14.05
N LEU A 147 -0.08 -4.66 -12.96
CA LEU A 147 -1.22 -5.20 -12.23
C LEU A 147 -2.54 -5.14 -13.00
N LYS A 148 -2.66 -4.29 -14.03
CA LYS A 148 -3.81 -4.27 -14.91
C LYS A 148 -3.87 -5.48 -15.83
N LYS A 149 -2.72 -5.98 -16.24
CA LYS A 149 -2.60 -7.14 -17.16
C LYS A 149 -2.36 -8.44 -16.40
N ASP A 150 -1.72 -8.35 -15.24
CA ASP A 150 -1.28 -9.48 -14.43
C ASP A 150 -1.51 -9.18 -12.94
N ARG A 151 -2.80 -9.25 -12.53
CA ARG A 151 -3.18 -9.01 -11.12
C ARG A 151 -2.64 -10.05 -10.14
N PHE A 152 -2.20 -11.20 -10.66
CA PHE A 152 -1.69 -12.33 -9.88
C PHE A 152 -0.17 -12.33 -9.74
N GLU A 153 0.52 -11.35 -10.35
CA GLU A 153 1.98 -11.17 -10.24
C GLU A 153 2.75 -12.41 -10.68
N THR A 154 2.36 -12.99 -11.83
CA THR A 154 2.92 -14.23 -12.38
C THR A 154 4.07 -13.99 -13.34
N LEU A 155 4.12 -12.82 -14.02
CA LEU A 155 5.05 -12.50 -15.09
C LEU A 155 5.97 -11.34 -14.72
N ASN A 156 7.11 -11.64 -14.10
CA ASN A 156 8.12 -10.63 -13.78
C ASN A 156 8.63 -9.92 -15.04
N GLN A 157 8.54 -8.59 -15.06
CA GLN A 157 8.93 -7.71 -16.16
C GLN A 157 10.28 -7.02 -15.89
N ILE A 158 10.96 -7.30 -14.79
CA ILE A 158 12.27 -6.68 -14.49
C ILE A 158 13.25 -6.94 -15.63
N GLY A 159 14.01 -5.94 -16.03
CA GLY A 159 14.92 -5.98 -17.19
C GLY A 159 14.24 -5.88 -18.56
N LYS A 160 12.88 -5.87 -18.62
CA LYS A 160 12.13 -5.79 -19.88
C LYS A 160 11.47 -4.43 -20.11
N GLN A 161 11.41 -3.59 -19.08
CA GLN A 161 10.71 -2.30 -19.11
C GLN A 161 11.60 -1.19 -18.50
N PRO A 162 12.77 -0.87 -19.11
CA PRO A 162 13.78 -0.03 -18.49
C PRO A 162 13.29 1.37 -18.13
N ASP A 163 12.42 1.98 -18.93
CA ASP A 163 11.88 3.31 -18.65
C ASP A 163 10.95 3.30 -17.44
N ILE A 164 10.10 2.29 -17.33
CA ILE A 164 9.20 2.11 -16.18
C ILE A 164 10.02 1.81 -14.92
N GLU A 165 11.01 0.94 -15.02
CA GLU A 165 11.91 0.63 -13.91
C GLU A 165 12.59 1.89 -13.39
N LYS A 166 13.19 2.67 -14.29
CA LYS A 166 13.85 3.93 -13.96
C LYS A 166 12.88 4.92 -13.29
N GLN A 167 11.67 5.03 -13.81
CA GLN A 167 10.65 5.94 -13.27
C GLN A 167 10.22 5.53 -11.85
N LEU A 168 9.84 4.27 -11.63
CA LEU A 168 9.39 3.79 -10.32
C LEU A 168 10.52 3.84 -9.30
N TYR A 169 11.69 3.35 -9.69
CA TYR A 169 12.85 3.34 -8.81
C TYR A 169 13.28 4.74 -8.42
N GLY A 170 13.26 5.69 -9.35
CA GLY A 170 13.54 7.10 -9.04
C GLY A 170 12.55 7.70 -8.02
N LYS A 171 11.25 7.37 -8.14
CA LYS A 171 10.23 7.76 -7.15
C LYS A 171 10.47 7.12 -5.79
N PHE A 172 10.85 5.84 -5.76
CA PHE A 172 11.20 5.14 -4.53
C PHE A 172 12.41 5.79 -3.83
N LEU A 173 13.49 6.05 -4.56
CA LEU A 173 14.70 6.66 -4.00
C LEU A 173 14.41 8.04 -3.39
N LYS A 174 13.56 8.84 -4.05
CA LYS A 174 13.13 10.12 -3.49
C LYS A 174 12.37 9.93 -2.17
N TYR A 175 11.41 9.01 -2.13
CA TYR A 175 10.67 8.70 -0.91
C TYR A 175 11.57 8.21 0.22
N LYS A 176 12.51 7.30 -0.11
CA LYS A 176 13.49 6.77 0.85
C LYS A 176 14.36 7.89 1.43
N GLN A 177 14.82 8.81 0.58
CA GLN A 177 15.58 9.98 1.02
C GLN A 177 14.77 10.90 1.93
N ASP A 178 13.48 11.10 1.67
CA ASP A 178 12.60 11.90 2.51
C ASP A 178 12.47 11.25 3.90
N ILE A 179 12.30 9.92 3.99
CA ILE A 179 12.27 9.18 5.27
C ILE A 179 13.61 9.31 6.00
N ASP A 180 14.72 9.04 5.32
CA ASP A 180 16.06 9.07 5.93
C ASP A 180 16.44 10.48 6.43
N ASN A 181 15.83 11.52 5.86
CA ASN A 181 16.01 12.90 6.27
C ASN A 181 15.00 13.38 7.32
N ASP A 182 13.97 12.61 7.64
CA ASP A 182 12.98 13.00 8.64
C ASP A 182 13.65 13.25 10.00
N SER A 183 13.36 14.41 10.57
CA SER A 183 13.93 14.84 11.84
C SER A 183 13.52 13.96 13.01
N LEU A 184 12.31 13.37 12.96
CA LEU A 184 11.82 12.45 13.98
C LEU A 184 12.57 11.11 13.93
N MET A 185 12.90 10.64 12.73
CA MET A 185 13.73 9.44 12.56
C MET A 185 15.15 9.67 13.05
N LYS A 186 15.74 10.84 12.74
CA LYS A 186 17.04 11.24 13.24
C LYS A 186 17.09 11.43 14.75
N ALA A 187 16.04 11.98 15.35
CA ALA A 187 15.97 12.21 16.80
C ALA A 187 15.85 10.92 17.61
N ARG A 188 15.37 9.83 17.01
CA ARG A 188 15.34 8.51 17.66
C ARG A 188 16.70 7.83 17.73
N GLY A 189 17.72 8.35 17.05
CA GLY A 189 19.10 7.83 17.13
C GLY A 189 19.30 6.44 16.52
N ASP A 190 18.26 5.88 15.90
CA ASP A 190 18.25 4.50 15.49
C ASP A 190 17.85 4.33 14.03
N LYS A 191 18.35 3.23 13.46
CA LYS A 191 17.71 2.59 12.31
C LYS A 191 16.21 2.48 12.59
N PRO A 192 15.33 2.71 11.60
CA PRO A 192 13.91 2.57 11.79
C PRO A 192 13.63 1.23 12.47
N THR A 193 13.21 1.29 13.72
CA THR A 193 12.74 0.09 14.42
C THR A 193 11.47 -0.30 13.70
N PRO A 194 11.37 -1.51 13.18
CA PRO A 194 10.14 -1.98 12.57
C PRO A 194 9.02 -1.77 13.57
N VAL A 195 7.95 -1.13 13.15
CA VAL A 195 6.73 -1.07 13.95
C VAL A 195 6.18 -2.50 13.98
N THR A 196 6.51 -3.24 15.00
CA THR A 196 5.88 -4.53 15.27
C THR A 196 4.48 -4.23 15.76
N TRP A 197 3.51 -4.44 14.92
CA TRP A 197 2.11 -4.51 15.34
C TRP A 197 1.92 -5.83 16.05
N GLY A 198 1.71 -5.76 17.37
CA GLY A 198 1.30 -6.91 18.19
C GLY A 198 -0.15 -7.33 17.86
#